data_35ceaf7aabbac6ae66a8709db56b6a91
#
_entry.id   35ceaf7aabbac6ae66a8709db56b6a91
#
_cell.length_a   1.000
_cell.length_b   1.000
_cell.length_c   1.000
_cell.angle_alpha   90.00
_cell.angle_beta   90.00
_cell.angle_gamma   90.00
#
_symmetry.space_group_name_H-M   'P 1'
#
loop_
_entity.id
_entity.type
_entity.pdbx_description
1 polymer ?
#
loop_
_entity_poly.entity_id
_entity_poly.type
_entity_poly.pdbx_seq_one_letter_code
_entity_poly.pdbx_strand_id
1 'polypeptide(L)'
;MRRFLCISGAVVMFAALAIAGSKSVGAATPATFTLTAGALSISAPVASVSLGSQVASTNAGTISGSLGVVTVTDQRGGTTTWTASVISTAFTPTAGPADPASNVSYAAGPITVTTTVVATAVAATDLTGVSTVVTGASTGISAASWNPTISVFVPANFAPGVYAATITHSVA
;
A
#
# COMPACT_ATOMS: atom_id res chain seq x y z
N MET A 1 92.48 48.90 24.15
CA MET A 1 91.52 49.98 24.32
C MET A 1 90.22 49.60 23.59
N ARG A 2 89.23 49.27 24.34
CA ARG A 2 87.97 48.76 23.76
C ARG A 2 86.92 49.88 23.80
N ARG A 3 86.44 50.26 22.61
CA ARG A 3 85.35 51.22 22.50
C ARG A 3 84.02 50.45 22.50
N PHE A 4 83.20 50.71 23.47
CA PHE A 4 81.81 50.25 23.51
C PHE A 4 80.95 51.22 22.72
N LEU A 5 80.23 50.67 21.72
CA LEU A 5 79.23 51.38 20.93
C LEU A 5 77.82 51.10 21.55
N CYS A 6 77.23 52.14 22.12
CA CYS A 6 75.82 52.07 22.58
C CYS A 6 74.95 52.18 21.34
N ILE A 7 74.17 51.10 21.11
CA ILE A 7 73.09 51.12 20.15
C ILE A 7 71.78 51.39 20.92
N SER A 8 71.21 52.57 20.72
CA SER A 8 69.85 52.90 21.21
C SER A 8 68.81 52.14 20.39
N GLY A 9 68.18 51.14 21.01
CA GLY A 9 67.04 50.43 20.42
C GLY A 9 65.74 51.24 20.63
N ALA A 10 65.20 51.73 19.56
CA ALA A 10 63.87 52.28 19.55
C ALA A 10 62.83 51.14 19.74
N VAL A 11 62.13 51.16 20.90
CA VAL A 11 61.05 50.29 21.14
C VAL A 11 59.77 50.81 20.39
N VAL A 12 59.43 50.19 19.30
CA VAL A 12 58.18 50.44 18.59
C VAL A 12 57.10 49.69 19.33
N MET A 13 56.29 50.40 20.09
CA MET A 13 55.09 49.90 20.72
C MET A 13 53.99 49.73 19.65
N PHE A 14 53.76 48.50 19.21
CA PHE A 14 52.55 48.16 18.44
C PHE A 14 51.39 48.14 19.40
N ALA A 15 50.54 49.15 19.35
CA ALA A 15 49.22 49.10 19.97
C ALA A 15 48.35 48.11 19.15
N ALA A 16 48.17 46.89 19.69
CA ALA A 16 47.21 45.95 19.18
C ALA A 16 45.78 46.51 19.49
N LEU A 17 45.14 47.02 18.43
CA LEU A 17 43.74 47.39 18.53
C LEU A 17 42.94 46.08 18.61
N ALA A 18 42.56 45.67 19.81
CA ALA A 18 41.69 44.55 20.02
C ALA A 18 40.27 44.93 19.49
N ILE A 19 39.99 44.46 18.28
CA ILE A 19 38.61 44.49 17.79
C ILE A 19 37.81 43.47 18.65
N ALA A 20 37.14 43.98 19.68
CA ALA A 20 36.16 43.20 20.41
C ALA A 20 35.03 42.83 19.44
N GLY A 21 35.15 41.67 18.82
CA GLY A 21 34.07 41.07 18.02
C GLY A 21 32.88 40.89 18.97
N SER A 22 31.80 41.62 18.70
CA SER A 22 30.55 41.40 19.40
C SER A 22 30.09 39.97 19.13
N LYS A 23 30.23 39.09 20.13
CA LYS A 23 29.62 37.75 20.07
C LYS A 23 28.12 37.96 20.06
N SER A 24 27.48 37.65 18.96
CA SER A 24 26.03 37.55 18.93
C SER A 24 25.60 36.42 19.85
N VAL A 25 24.95 36.74 20.92
CA VAL A 25 24.32 35.77 21.83
C VAL A 25 23.00 35.37 21.15
N GLY A 26 23.00 34.24 20.46
CA GLY A 26 21.79 33.64 19.91
C GLY A 26 21.00 32.97 21.04
N ALA A 27 19.71 33.27 21.15
CA ALA A 27 18.78 32.52 21.97
C ALA A 27 18.09 31.47 21.10
N ALA A 28 18.15 30.20 21.48
CA ALA A 28 17.46 29.10 20.81
C ALA A 28 16.25 28.68 21.64
N THR A 29 15.09 28.63 20.99
CA THR A 29 13.85 28.11 21.60
C THR A 29 13.62 26.70 21.05
N PRO A 30 13.63 25.64 21.88
CA PRO A 30 13.28 24.30 21.45
C PRO A 30 11.81 24.27 21.02
N ALA A 31 11.52 23.67 19.86
CA ALA A 31 10.16 23.42 19.40
C ALA A 31 10.04 21.93 19.08
N THR A 32 8.96 21.30 19.52
CA THR A 32 8.66 19.88 19.28
C THR A 32 7.26 19.76 18.70
N PHE A 33 7.06 18.76 17.84
CA PHE A 33 5.75 18.29 17.42
C PHE A 33 5.74 16.76 17.45
N THR A 34 4.53 16.17 17.55
CA THR A 34 4.35 14.72 17.51
C THR A 34 3.54 14.36 16.27
N LEU A 35 4.05 13.39 15.50
CA LEU A 35 3.33 12.76 14.42
C LEU A 35 3.00 11.33 14.84
N THR A 36 1.71 11.00 14.90
CA THR A 36 1.24 9.66 15.28
C THR A 36 1.02 8.82 14.05
N ALA A 37 1.46 7.56 14.09
CA ALA A 37 1.19 6.59 13.04
C ALA A 37 -0.32 6.32 12.92
N GLY A 38 -0.80 6.18 11.69
CA GLY A 38 -2.16 5.74 11.38
C GLY A 38 -2.26 4.21 11.29
N ALA A 39 -3.32 3.72 10.66
CA ALA A 39 -3.64 2.30 10.52
C ALA A 39 -3.38 1.78 9.10
N LEU A 40 -3.28 0.45 8.99
CA LEU A 40 -3.44 -0.29 7.75
C LEU A 40 -4.93 -0.57 7.54
N SER A 41 -5.45 -0.31 6.36
CA SER A 41 -6.86 -0.50 6.03
C SER A 41 -7.05 -0.94 4.59
N ILE A 42 -8.17 -1.63 4.33
CA ILE A 42 -8.62 -2.00 2.98
C ILE A 42 -10.07 -1.55 2.79
N SER A 43 -10.38 -1.05 1.62
CA SER A 43 -11.74 -0.76 1.18
C SER A 43 -12.06 -1.48 -0.11
N ALA A 44 -13.28 -1.99 -0.23
CA ALA A 44 -13.82 -2.66 -1.41
C ALA A 44 -15.26 -2.19 -1.65
N PRO A 45 -15.81 -2.33 -2.87
CA PRO A 45 -17.21 -2.00 -3.13
C PRO A 45 -18.16 -2.78 -2.23
N VAL A 46 -19.13 -2.08 -1.64
CA VAL A 46 -20.16 -2.68 -0.77
C VAL A 46 -21.46 -2.96 -1.52
N ALA A 47 -21.64 -2.40 -2.71
CA ALA A 47 -22.79 -2.67 -3.55
C ALA A 47 -22.61 -4.01 -4.27
N SER A 48 -23.74 -4.71 -4.52
CA SER A 48 -23.72 -5.93 -5.34
C SER A 48 -23.28 -5.61 -6.76
N VAL A 49 -22.40 -6.46 -7.29
CA VAL A 49 -21.89 -6.36 -8.65
C VAL A 49 -22.42 -7.54 -9.47
N SER A 50 -22.90 -7.27 -10.68
CA SER A 50 -23.25 -8.31 -11.64
C SER A 50 -22.01 -8.71 -12.43
N LEU A 51 -21.70 -10.01 -12.45
CA LEU A 51 -20.63 -10.57 -13.27
C LEU A 51 -21.09 -10.81 -14.73
N GLY A 52 -22.37 -10.53 -15.03
CA GLY A 52 -22.98 -10.77 -16.33
C GLY A 52 -23.95 -11.94 -16.32
N SER A 53 -24.25 -12.46 -17.51
CA SER A 53 -25.15 -13.60 -17.70
C SER A 53 -24.63 -14.53 -18.79
N GLN A 54 -24.99 -15.81 -18.67
CA GLN A 54 -24.72 -16.85 -19.66
C GLN A 54 -25.96 -17.72 -19.81
N VAL A 55 -26.18 -18.21 -21.02
CA VAL A 55 -27.24 -19.20 -21.28
C VAL A 55 -26.82 -20.54 -20.68
N ALA A 56 -27.75 -21.18 -19.93
CA ALA A 56 -27.51 -22.54 -19.44
C ALA A 56 -27.23 -23.49 -20.62
N SER A 57 -26.21 -24.32 -20.48
CA SER A 57 -25.67 -25.12 -21.57
C SER A 57 -25.30 -26.52 -21.12
N THR A 58 -25.29 -27.45 -22.06
CA THR A 58 -24.70 -28.79 -21.90
C THR A 58 -23.18 -28.78 -21.87
N ASN A 59 -22.56 -27.63 -22.19
CA ASN A 59 -21.11 -27.42 -22.10
C ASN A 59 -20.81 -26.51 -20.91
N ALA A 60 -19.66 -26.75 -20.27
CA ALA A 60 -19.16 -25.86 -19.26
C ALA A 60 -18.76 -24.49 -19.85
N GLY A 61 -18.80 -23.44 -19.05
CA GLY A 61 -18.46 -22.09 -19.46
C GLY A 61 -17.79 -21.31 -18.33
N THR A 62 -17.47 -20.05 -18.59
CA THR A 62 -16.94 -19.14 -17.58
C THR A 62 -17.65 -17.80 -17.66
N ILE A 63 -18.07 -17.28 -16.52
CA ILE A 63 -18.61 -15.93 -16.39
C ILE A 63 -17.54 -15.09 -15.68
N SER A 64 -17.22 -13.92 -16.25
CA SER A 64 -16.22 -13.02 -15.65
C SER A 64 -16.72 -11.60 -15.59
N GLY A 65 -16.40 -10.91 -14.51
CA GLY A 65 -16.75 -9.50 -14.33
C GLY A 65 -15.82 -8.79 -13.35
N SER A 66 -15.82 -7.46 -13.43
CA SER A 66 -15.05 -6.62 -12.51
C SER A 66 -15.84 -6.44 -11.22
N LEU A 67 -15.14 -6.49 -10.07
CA LEU A 67 -15.76 -6.21 -8.76
C LEU A 67 -15.82 -4.71 -8.41
N GLY A 68 -15.12 -3.85 -9.17
CA GLY A 68 -14.90 -2.46 -8.82
C GLY A 68 -13.60 -2.27 -8.03
N VAL A 69 -13.30 -1.01 -7.69
CA VAL A 69 -11.99 -0.65 -7.15
C VAL A 69 -11.84 -1.10 -5.70
N VAL A 70 -10.75 -1.82 -5.42
CA VAL A 70 -10.26 -2.16 -4.09
C VAL A 70 -9.05 -1.28 -3.80
N THR A 71 -8.96 -0.72 -2.60
CA THR A 71 -7.85 0.15 -2.18
C THR A 71 -7.32 -0.28 -0.83
N VAL A 72 -6.01 -0.45 -0.73
CA VAL A 72 -5.27 -0.59 0.52
C VAL A 72 -4.61 0.76 0.83
N THR A 73 -4.75 1.21 2.08
CA THR A 73 -4.09 2.42 2.60
C THR A 73 -3.26 2.03 3.82
N ASP A 74 -1.95 2.30 3.76
CA ASP A 74 -1.02 2.06 4.85
C ASP A 74 -0.52 3.40 5.41
N GLN A 75 -1.01 3.75 6.60
CA GLN A 75 -0.63 4.97 7.31
C GLN A 75 0.32 4.69 8.48
N ARG A 76 0.85 3.48 8.61
CA ARG A 76 1.75 3.10 9.70
C ARG A 76 3.09 3.85 9.62
N GLY A 77 3.50 4.25 8.41
CA GLY A 77 4.77 4.93 8.18
C GLY A 77 5.98 3.98 8.30
N GLY A 78 7.17 4.48 7.92
CA GLY A 78 8.40 3.67 7.96
C GLY A 78 8.43 2.57 6.88
N THR A 79 9.28 1.56 7.09
CA THR A 79 9.36 0.39 6.21
C THR A 79 8.44 -0.69 6.73
N THR A 80 7.37 -0.98 6.00
CA THR A 80 6.33 -1.94 6.35
C THR A 80 5.99 -2.84 5.17
N THR A 81 5.45 -4.01 5.46
CA THR A 81 4.84 -4.90 4.47
C THR A 81 3.38 -5.13 4.80
N TRP A 82 2.61 -5.48 3.78
CA TRP A 82 1.22 -5.87 3.95
C TRP A 82 0.82 -6.92 2.89
N THR A 83 -0.19 -7.69 3.22
CA THR A 83 -0.75 -8.73 2.34
C THR A 83 -2.26 -8.52 2.26
N ALA A 84 -2.78 -8.30 1.07
CA ALA A 84 -4.20 -8.32 0.79
C ALA A 84 -4.61 -9.74 0.40
N SER A 85 -5.68 -10.22 1.00
CA SER A 85 -6.21 -11.55 0.80
C SER A 85 -7.69 -11.49 0.47
N VAL A 86 -8.20 -12.54 -0.18
CA VAL A 86 -9.60 -12.70 -0.57
C VAL A 86 -10.10 -14.09 -0.24
N ILE A 87 -11.38 -14.19 0.07
CA ILE A 87 -12.14 -15.45 0.22
C ILE A 87 -13.53 -15.27 -0.39
N SER A 88 -14.11 -16.32 -0.95
CA SER A 88 -15.47 -16.33 -1.48
C SER A 88 -16.33 -17.37 -0.76
N THR A 89 -17.62 -17.08 -0.59
CA THR A 89 -18.61 -18.13 -0.37
C THR A 89 -18.91 -18.85 -1.69
N ALA A 90 -19.56 -20.01 -1.62
CA ALA A 90 -20.12 -20.65 -2.81
C ALA A 90 -21.17 -19.72 -3.46
N PHE A 91 -21.28 -19.77 -4.78
CA PHE A 91 -22.37 -19.11 -5.52
C PHE A 91 -23.64 -19.94 -5.39
N THR A 92 -24.58 -19.45 -4.60
CA THR A 92 -25.81 -20.17 -4.24
C THR A 92 -26.98 -19.63 -5.04
N PRO A 93 -27.71 -20.48 -5.78
CA PRO A 93 -28.96 -20.10 -6.46
C PRO A 93 -30.15 -20.16 -5.53
N THR A 94 -31.30 -19.61 -5.96
CA THR A 94 -32.56 -19.76 -5.24
C THR A 94 -33.04 -21.23 -5.19
N ALA A 95 -32.69 -22.00 -6.23
CA ALA A 95 -33.00 -23.44 -6.32
C ALA A 95 -31.90 -24.14 -7.14
N GLY A 96 -31.52 -25.35 -6.70
CA GLY A 96 -30.48 -26.13 -7.37
C GLY A 96 -29.17 -26.21 -6.56
N PRO A 97 -28.15 -26.88 -7.09
CA PRO A 97 -26.86 -27.01 -6.44
C PRO A 97 -26.10 -25.67 -6.46
N ALA A 98 -25.35 -25.39 -5.41
CA ALA A 98 -24.42 -24.28 -5.35
C ALA A 98 -23.18 -24.55 -6.21
N ASP A 99 -22.62 -23.49 -6.79
CA ASP A 99 -21.33 -23.52 -7.45
C ASP A 99 -20.24 -23.24 -6.41
N PRO A 100 -19.33 -24.18 -6.14
CA PRO A 100 -18.37 -24.05 -5.05
C PRO A 100 -17.35 -22.94 -5.30
N ALA A 101 -16.82 -22.35 -4.23
CA ALA A 101 -15.81 -21.31 -4.31
C ALA A 101 -14.47 -21.79 -4.93
N SER A 102 -14.26 -23.10 -5.04
CA SER A 102 -13.15 -23.69 -5.80
C SER A 102 -13.22 -23.43 -7.32
N ASN A 103 -14.39 -23.11 -7.83
CA ASN A 103 -14.61 -22.71 -9.23
C ASN A 103 -14.40 -21.19 -9.44
N VAL A 104 -14.04 -20.46 -8.41
CA VAL A 104 -13.88 -19.01 -8.46
C VAL A 104 -12.39 -18.64 -8.49
N SER A 105 -12.01 -17.85 -9.47
CA SER A 105 -10.67 -17.28 -9.60
C SER A 105 -10.69 -15.76 -9.50
N TYR A 106 -9.57 -15.21 -9.04
CA TYR A 106 -9.37 -13.78 -8.82
C TYR A 106 -8.10 -13.31 -9.50
N ALA A 107 -8.18 -12.25 -10.28
CA ALA A 107 -7.06 -11.55 -10.86
C ALA A 107 -7.13 -10.07 -10.48
N ALA A 108 -6.12 -9.57 -9.76
CA ALA A 108 -6.08 -8.16 -9.34
C ALA A 108 -6.04 -7.20 -10.54
N GLY A 109 -5.41 -7.63 -11.66
CA GLY A 109 -5.17 -6.75 -12.79
C GLY A 109 -4.06 -5.71 -12.50
N PRO A 110 -4.03 -4.61 -13.27
CA PRO A 110 -3.08 -3.53 -13.04
C PRO A 110 -3.28 -2.87 -11.68
N ILE A 111 -2.17 -2.63 -10.97
CA ILE A 111 -2.18 -1.98 -9.66
C ILE A 111 -1.65 -0.55 -9.82
N THR A 112 -2.41 0.43 -9.35
CA THR A 112 -1.97 1.82 -9.23
C THR A 112 -1.46 2.05 -7.82
N VAL A 113 -0.24 2.58 -7.69
CA VAL A 113 0.43 2.76 -6.41
C VAL A 113 0.91 4.19 -6.22
N THR A 114 1.08 4.63 -4.97
CA THR A 114 1.89 5.79 -4.62
C THR A 114 3.37 5.46 -4.76
N THR A 115 4.23 6.49 -4.84
CA THR A 115 5.68 6.32 -5.05
C THR A 115 6.40 5.60 -3.91
N THR A 116 5.76 5.45 -2.76
CA THR A 116 6.33 4.86 -1.53
C THR A 116 6.02 3.38 -1.36
N VAL A 117 5.34 2.73 -2.30
CA VAL A 117 5.02 1.31 -2.23
C VAL A 117 5.33 0.59 -3.55
N VAL A 118 5.84 -0.62 -3.43
CA VAL A 118 5.90 -1.62 -4.50
C VAL A 118 4.84 -2.67 -4.20
N ALA A 119 3.87 -2.83 -5.09
CA ALA A 119 2.80 -3.80 -4.94
C ALA A 119 2.82 -4.83 -6.07
N THR A 120 2.64 -6.11 -5.73
CA THR A 120 2.70 -7.23 -6.66
C THR A 120 1.41 -8.03 -6.60
N ALA A 121 0.78 -8.24 -7.77
CA ALA A 121 -0.40 -9.07 -7.89
C ALA A 121 -0.04 -10.56 -7.83
N VAL A 122 -0.88 -11.32 -7.13
CA VAL A 122 -0.85 -12.78 -7.07
C VAL A 122 -2.20 -13.30 -7.57
N ALA A 123 -2.20 -14.19 -8.56
CA ALA A 123 -3.44 -14.80 -9.05
C ALA A 123 -3.90 -15.89 -8.09
N ALA A 124 -5.20 -15.94 -7.82
CA ALA A 124 -5.83 -16.99 -7.03
C ALA A 124 -6.85 -17.73 -7.90
N THR A 125 -6.77 -19.05 -7.94
CA THR A 125 -7.63 -19.93 -8.77
C THR A 125 -8.64 -20.74 -7.98
N ASP A 126 -8.61 -20.62 -6.66
CA ASP A 126 -9.52 -21.27 -5.71
C ASP A 126 -9.71 -20.32 -4.53
N LEU A 127 -10.96 -19.92 -4.28
CA LEU A 127 -11.32 -19.00 -3.20
C LEU A 127 -12.06 -19.68 -2.05
N THR A 128 -11.96 -21.01 -1.93
CA THR A 128 -12.53 -21.78 -0.81
C THR A 128 -11.91 -21.38 0.53
N GLY A 129 -10.60 -21.07 0.51
CA GLY A 129 -9.84 -20.55 1.64
C GLY A 129 -9.37 -19.13 1.43
N VAL A 130 -8.74 -18.55 2.45
CA VAL A 130 -8.12 -17.23 2.36
C VAL A 130 -6.92 -17.31 1.40
N SER A 131 -7.00 -16.61 0.28
CA SER A 131 -6.00 -16.59 -0.78
C SER A 131 -5.35 -15.22 -0.86
N THR A 132 -4.02 -15.15 -0.87
CA THR A 132 -3.27 -13.91 -1.11
C THR A 132 -3.47 -13.46 -2.55
N VAL A 133 -3.79 -12.18 -2.75
CA VAL A 133 -4.04 -11.59 -4.08
C VAL A 133 -3.16 -10.40 -4.43
N VAL A 134 -2.68 -9.66 -3.43
CA VAL A 134 -1.71 -8.58 -3.61
C VAL A 134 -0.79 -8.53 -2.40
N THR A 135 0.51 -8.38 -2.64
CA THR A 135 1.49 -8.10 -1.58
C THR A 135 2.07 -6.71 -1.81
N GLY A 136 2.35 -5.97 -0.74
CA GLY A 136 2.94 -4.65 -0.79
C GLY A 136 4.10 -4.49 0.17
N ALA A 137 5.13 -3.74 -0.27
CA ALA A 137 6.24 -3.30 0.55
C ALA A 137 6.33 -1.77 0.46
N SER A 138 6.16 -1.11 1.60
CA SER A 138 6.09 0.35 1.72
C SER A 138 7.31 0.92 2.42
N THR A 139 7.72 2.14 2.04
CA THR A 139 8.81 2.90 2.68
C THR A 139 8.30 4.22 3.28
N GLY A 140 7.03 4.28 3.63
CA GLY A 140 6.34 5.45 4.18
C GLY A 140 4.84 5.27 4.12
N ILE A 141 4.08 6.35 4.32
CA ILE A 141 2.63 6.34 4.10
C ILE A 141 2.36 6.05 2.63
N SER A 142 1.48 5.09 2.34
CA SER A 142 1.27 4.59 1.00
C SER A 142 -0.18 4.18 0.73
N ALA A 143 -0.50 4.09 -0.56
CA ALA A 143 -1.75 3.50 -1.02
C ALA A 143 -1.51 2.71 -2.30
N ALA A 144 -2.28 1.63 -2.44
CA ALA A 144 -2.35 0.81 -3.65
C ALA A 144 -3.81 0.53 -3.99
N SER A 145 -4.19 0.66 -5.25
CA SER A 145 -5.55 0.39 -5.71
C SER A 145 -5.55 -0.42 -6.98
N TRP A 146 -6.53 -1.29 -7.13
CA TRP A 146 -6.72 -2.14 -8.30
C TRP A 146 -8.20 -2.43 -8.52
N ASN A 147 -8.54 -2.85 -9.74
CA ASN A 147 -9.90 -3.24 -10.11
C ASN A 147 -9.89 -4.72 -10.50
N PRO A 148 -10.20 -5.64 -9.57
CA PRO A 148 -10.07 -7.05 -9.83
C PRO A 148 -11.14 -7.60 -10.76
N THR A 149 -10.77 -8.62 -11.51
CA THR A 149 -11.68 -9.47 -12.26
C THR A 149 -11.89 -10.77 -11.49
N ILE A 150 -13.14 -11.12 -11.28
CA ILE A 150 -13.57 -12.45 -10.84
C ILE A 150 -13.99 -13.25 -12.06
N SER A 151 -13.57 -14.52 -12.09
CA SER A 151 -14.04 -15.49 -13.08
C SER A 151 -14.59 -16.71 -12.36
N VAL A 152 -15.80 -17.10 -12.71
CA VAL A 152 -16.52 -18.26 -12.16
C VAL A 152 -16.65 -19.30 -13.25
N PHE A 153 -16.08 -20.49 -13.02
CA PHE A 153 -16.27 -21.62 -13.90
C PHE A 153 -17.63 -22.24 -13.62
N VAL A 154 -18.52 -22.24 -14.61
CA VAL A 154 -19.86 -22.78 -14.54
C VAL A 154 -19.87 -24.19 -15.14
N PRO A 155 -20.12 -25.25 -14.35
CA PRO A 155 -20.20 -26.61 -14.87
C PRO A 155 -21.28 -26.81 -15.94
N ALA A 156 -21.10 -27.82 -16.78
CA ALA A 156 -22.13 -28.24 -17.74
C ALA A 156 -23.42 -28.67 -17.03
N ASN A 157 -24.55 -28.41 -17.65
CA ASN A 157 -25.89 -28.79 -17.18
C ASN A 157 -26.28 -28.14 -15.82
N PHE A 158 -25.67 -26.99 -15.48
CA PHE A 158 -26.07 -26.24 -14.28
C PHE A 158 -27.47 -25.65 -14.48
N ALA A 159 -28.25 -25.64 -13.38
CA ALA A 159 -29.63 -25.17 -13.42
C ALA A 159 -29.71 -23.67 -13.72
N PRO A 160 -30.64 -23.20 -14.57
CA PRO A 160 -30.85 -21.77 -14.73
C PRO A 160 -31.27 -21.10 -13.41
N GLY A 161 -30.74 -19.89 -13.16
CA GLY A 161 -31.06 -19.15 -11.93
C GLY A 161 -30.11 -17.97 -11.72
N VAL A 162 -30.39 -17.19 -10.70
CA VAL A 162 -29.50 -16.15 -10.19
C VAL A 162 -28.64 -16.75 -9.10
N TYR A 163 -27.34 -16.74 -9.30
CA TYR A 163 -26.34 -17.24 -8.37
C TYR A 163 -25.70 -16.07 -7.64
N ALA A 164 -25.63 -16.11 -6.32
CA ALA A 164 -25.08 -15.05 -5.49
C ALA A 164 -24.03 -15.61 -4.53
N ALA A 165 -22.93 -14.86 -4.36
CA ALA A 165 -21.87 -15.13 -3.40
C ALA A 165 -21.40 -13.83 -2.75
N THR A 166 -20.70 -13.97 -1.63
CA THR A 166 -20.00 -12.86 -0.97
C THR A 166 -18.50 -13.07 -1.12
N ILE A 167 -17.82 -12.05 -1.66
CA ILE A 167 -16.37 -12.02 -1.78
C ILE A 167 -15.86 -11.03 -0.74
N THR A 168 -15.05 -11.53 0.20
CA THR A 168 -14.52 -10.75 1.31
C THR A 168 -13.03 -10.47 1.10
N HIS A 169 -12.65 -9.20 1.16
CA HIS A 169 -11.26 -8.75 1.13
C HIS A 169 -10.77 -8.45 2.55
N SER A 170 -9.51 -8.75 2.81
CA SER A 170 -8.82 -8.43 4.07
C SER A 170 -7.39 -7.99 3.82
N VAL A 171 -6.78 -7.28 4.77
CA VAL A 171 -5.37 -6.86 4.74
C VAL A 171 -4.73 -7.04 6.10
N ALA A 172 -3.50 -7.55 6.13
CA ALA A 172 -2.70 -7.76 7.33
C ALA A 172 -1.23 -7.37 7.11
#